data_461cf441b07005b99b649114583776b8
#
_entry.id   461cf441b07005b99b649114583776b8
#
_cell.length_a   1.000
_cell.length_b   1.000
_cell.length_c   1.000
_cell.angle_alpha   90.00
_cell.angle_beta   90.00
_cell.angle_gamma   90.00
#
_symmetry.space_group_name_H-M   'P 1'
#
loop_
_entity.id
_entity.type
_entity.pdbx_description
1 polymer ?
#
loop_
_entity_poly.entity_id
_entity_poly.type
_entity_poly.pdbx_seq_one_letter_code
_entity_poly.pdbx_strand_id
1 'polypeptide(L)'
;MREAIEGVLAPVLGDEVAVENLRVLTGGASRITYAFDAITGTGTRALILRCAPTAEGQFASMELEAAVQAAAADAGAPVPDILTASNSPAALGNPYLICGEIAGETIVRKIARQLDDAGRPRLLTQCAQALAAIHRARTDATELVERNEIAEWRQRLDDLGDTTATFEWAFRWLEANRPEPGRRALVHGDFRMGNLIVEGSTLAAVLDWEAVHIGEVYEDLAWFCVRAWRFGAPVELSAGGLGSIEDFISAYELAGGAAIDRASLRWWQVLGTLKWGIICRYQAERHLSGQTRSVELAAIGRRVCETEWDVLDLLEDVR
;
A
#
# COMPACT_ATOMS: atom_id res chain seq x y z
N MET A 1 20.29 14.33 -15.45
CA MET A 1 18.94 14.03 -14.91
C MET A 1 17.88 14.90 -15.59
N ARG A 2 17.93 16.25 -15.54
CA ARG A 2 16.91 17.11 -16.18
C ARG A 2 16.77 16.82 -17.67
N GLU A 3 17.82 16.95 -18.47
CA GLU A 3 17.81 16.64 -19.90
C GLU A 3 17.29 15.23 -20.23
N ALA A 4 17.58 14.27 -19.37
CA ALA A 4 17.08 12.90 -19.54
C ALA A 4 15.55 12.81 -19.30
N ILE A 5 15.02 13.52 -18.30
CA ILE A 5 13.59 13.61 -18.05
C ILE A 5 12.88 14.35 -19.20
N GLU A 6 13.45 15.46 -19.69
CA GLU A 6 12.95 16.20 -20.85
C GLU A 6 12.85 15.29 -22.09
N GLY A 7 13.91 14.51 -22.35
CA GLY A 7 13.96 13.56 -23.45
C GLY A 7 12.92 12.44 -23.36
N VAL A 8 12.57 12.00 -22.13
CA VAL A 8 11.51 11.01 -21.87
C VAL A 8 10.12 11.62 -22.07
N LEU A 9 9.91 12.86 -21.62
CA LEU A 9 8.59 13.49 -21.62
C LEU A 9 8.21 14.13 -22.97
N ALA A 10 9.16 14.60 -23.77
CA ALA A 10 8.89 15.25 -25.04
C ALA A 10 7.98 14.39 -25.98
N PRO A 11 8.26 13.10 -26.22
CA PRO A 11 7.36 12.28 -27.04
C PRO A 11 6.00 12.00 -26.40
N VAL A 12 5.92 12.01 -25.06
CA VAL A 12 4.68 11.73 -24.31
C VAL A 12 3.76 12.92 -24.34
N LEU A 13 4.30 14.12 -24.18
CA LEU A 13 3.53 15.38 -24.15
C LEU A 13 3.35 16.00 -25.55
N GLY A 14 4.08 15.49 -26.57
CA GLY A 14 3.98 15.95 -27.95
C GLY A 14 4.52 17.37 -28.15
N ASP A 15 5.44 17.84 -27.30
CA ASP A 15 5.98 19.20 -27.29
C ASP A 15 7.42 19.19 -26.75
N GLU A 16 8.14 20.29 -26.96
CA GLU A 16 9.37 20.57 -26.21
C GLU A 16 9.05 20.75 -24.73
N VAL A 17 9.84 20.09 -23.86
CA VAL A 17 9.63 20.09 -22.41
C VAL A 17 10.85 20.67 -21.74
N ALA A 18 10.67 21.67 -20.88
CA ALA A 18 11.69 22.12 -19.94
C ALA A 18 11.35 21.63 -18.52
N VAL A 19 12.35 21.10 -17.80
CA VAL A 19 12.19 20.63 -16.41
C VAL A 19 12.69 21.68 -15.44
N GLU A 20 11.80 22.18 -14.57
CA GLU A 20 12.15 23.12 -13.51
C GLU A 20 11.84 22.54 -12.12
N ASN A 21 12.34 23.20 -11.07
CA ASN A 21 12.06 22.87 -9.65
C ASN A 21 12.31 21.40 -9.25
N LEU A 22 13.21 20.71 -9.96
CA LEU A 22 13.54 19.30 -9.66
C LEU A 22 14.12 19.18 -8.26
N ARG A 23 13.41 18.46 -7.39
CA ARG A 23 13.78 18.22 -5.99
C ARG A 23 13.53 16.77 -5.59
N VAL A 24 14.36 16.22 -4.71
CA VAL A 24 14.15 14.90 -4.09
C VAL A 24 13.09 15.03 -3.00
N LEU A 25 12.12 14.13 -2.99
CA LEU A 25 11.18 13.97 -1.89
C LEU A 25 11.75 12.97 -0.88
N THR A 26 11.83 13.39 0.38
CA THR A 26 12.27 12.53 1.49
C THR A 26 11.07 11.77 2.04
N GLY A 27 11.09 10.43 2.06
CA GLY A 27 10.00 9.66 2.67
C GLY A 27 9.67 8.30 2.05
N GLY A 28 10.33 7.84 1.01
CA GLY A 28 10.16 6.48 0.47
C GLY A 28 11.22 5.52 1.00
N ALA A 29 10.82 4.34 1.49
CA ALA A 29 11.77 3.34 2.02
C ALA A 29 12.43 2.49 0.92
N SER A 30 11.76 2.32 -0.22
CA SER A 30 12.16 1.40 -1.30
C SER A 30 12.58 2.10 -2.58
N ARG A 31 12.15 3.35 -2.82
CA ARG A 31 12.32 4.08 -4.09
C ARG A 31 12.76 5.51 -3.91
N ILE A 32 13.52 6.03 -4.89
CA ILE A 32 13.88 7.44 -4.92
C ILE A 32 12.77 8.18 -5.67
N THR A 33 12.19 9.19 -5.02
CA THR A 33 11.10 9.99 -5.58
C THR A 33 11.55 11.43 -5.78
N TYR A 34 11.24 11.97 -6.95
CA TYR A 34 11.50 13.38 -7.30
C TYR A 34 10.18 14.07 -7.64
N ALA A 35 10.05 15.33 -7.24
CA ALA A 35 9.02 16.22 -7.74
C ALA A 35 9.67 17.28 -8.64
N PHE A 36 8.96 17.69 -9.69
CA PHE A 36 9.42 18.70 -10.64
C PHE A 36 8.25 19.29 -11.43
N ASP A 37 8.51 20.42 -12.09
CA ASP A 37 7.58 21.05 -13.00
C ASP A 37 8.03 20.77 -14.45
N ALA A 38 7.11 20.24 -15.27
CA ALA A 38 7.27 20.11 -16.70
C ALA A 38 6.61 21.31 -17.40
N ILE A 39 7.40 22.14 -18.08
CA ILE A 39 6.94 23.33 -18.80
C ILE A 39 6.90 22.99 -20.27
N THR A 40 5.75 23.24 -20.91
CA THR A 40 5.53 23.06 -22.34
C THR A 40 4.95 24.35 -22.94
N GLY A 41 4.81 24.43 -24.25
CA GLY A 41 4.10 25.53 -24.91
C GLY A 41 2.65 25.70 -24.48
N THR A 42 2.01 24.66 -23.91
CA THR A 42 0.62 24.66 -23.44
C THR A 42 0.46 24.95 -21.96
N GLY A 43 1.55 24.97 -21.17
CA GLY A 43 1.51 25.31 -19.74
C GLY A 43 2.49 24.50 -18.88
N THR A 44 2.31 24.59 -17.56
CA THR A 44 3.12 23.91 -16.55
C THR A 44 2.32 22.78 -15.91
N ARG A 45 2.95 21.60 -15.78
CA ARG A 45 2.41 20.44 -15.06
C ARG A 45 3.35 20.05 -13.93
N ALA A 46 2.84 19.96 -12.71
CA ALA A 46 3.56 19.40 -11.58
C ALA A 46 3.55 17.86 -11.67
N LEU A 47 4.73 17.26 -11.64
CA LEU A 47 4.93 15.82 -11.88
C LEU A 47 5.80 15.19 -10.80
N ILE A 48 5.62 13.88 -10.64
CA ILE A 48 6.40 13.00 -9.77
C ILE A 48 7.12 11.96 -10.63
N LEU A 49 8.42 11.82 -10.41
CA LEU A 49 9.24 10.74 -10.93
C LEU A 49 9.58 9.77 -9.79
N ARG A 50 9.22 8.51 -9.94
CA ARG A 50 9.62 7.41 -9.04
C ARG A 50 10.66 6.56 -9.77
N CYS A 51 11.83 6.34 -9.14
CA CYS A 51 12.89 5.49 -9.65
C CYS A 51 13.04 4.25 -8.75
N ALA A 52 13.00 3.07 -9.34
CA ALA A 52 13.31 1.83 -8.65
C ALA A 52 14.83 1.60 -8.59
N PRO A 53 15.36 0.95 -7.53
CA PRO A 53 16.73 0.49 -7.56
C PRO A 53 16.92 -0.56 -8.67
N THR A 54 18.11 -0.60 -9.25
CA THR A 54 18.46 -1.56 -10.32
C THR A 54 18.63 -3.01 -9.83
N ALA A 55 18.65 -3.23 -8.52
CA ALA A 55 18.73 -4.56 -7.95
C ALA A 55 17.36 -5.27 -8.11
N GLU A 56 17.38 -6.51 -8.59
CA GLU A 56 16.22 -7.38 -8.65
C GLU A 56 15.57 -7.47 -7.26
N GLY A 57 14.33 -7.00 -7.16
CA GLY A 57 13.58 -6.93 -5.93
C GLY A 57 12.26 -7.71 -6.01
N GLN A 58 11.67 -7.98 -4.86
CA GLN A 58 10.39 -8.69 -4.68
C GLN A 58 9.17 -7.80 -5.02
N PHE A 59 9.37 -6.66 -5.67
CA PHE A 59 8.36 -5.65 -5.93
C PHE A 59 7.90 -5.68 -7.38
N ALA A 60 6.68 -5.21 -7.61
CA ALA A 60 6.16 -5.02 -8.97
C ALA A 60 7.10 -4.12 -9.81
N SER A 61 7.23 -4.46 -11.08
CA SER A 61 7.98 -3.63 -12.03
C SER A 61 7.29 -2.27 -12.24
N MET A 62 8.01 -1.25 -12.73
CA MET A 62 7.45 0.06 -12.98
C MET A 62 6.33 0.04 -14.04
N GLU A 63 6.49 -0.79 -15.05
CA GLU A 63 5.47 -0.96 -16.10
C GLU A 63 4.24 -1.70 -15.55
N LEU A 64 4.43 -2.70 -14.69
CA LEU A 64 3.32 -3.37 -14.01
C LEU A 64 2.56 -2.41 -13.11
N GLU A 65 3.27 -1.59 -12.28
CA GLU A 65 2.61 -0.59 -11.45
C GLU A 65 1.79 0.40 -12.28
N ALA A 66 2.33 0.87 -13.40
CA ALA A 66 1.62 1.76 -14.31
C ALA A 66 0.36 1.10 -14.88
N ALA A 67 0.46 -0.14 -15.35
CA ALA A 67 -0.66 -0.87 -15.95
C ALA A 67 -1.79 -1.11 -14.94
N VAL A 68 -1.46 -1.52 -13.70
CA VAL A 68 -2.47 -1.79 -12.67
C VAL A 68 -3.11 -0.51 -12.13
N GLN A 69 -2.36 0.58 -12.03
CA GLN A 69 -2.92 1.89 -11.65
C GLN A 69 -3.89 2.41 -12.72
N ALA A 70 -3.53 2.29 -14.02
CA ALA A 70 -4.43 2.64 -15.11
C ALA A 70 -5.73 1.82 -15.05
N ALA A 71 -5.64 0.51 -14.87
CA ALA A 71 -6.80 -0.36 -14.73
C ALA A 71 -7.66 -0.02 -13.49
N ALA A 72 -7.04 0.37 -12.38
CA ALA A 72 -7.73 0.82 -11.18
C ALA A 72 -8.44 2.17 -11.41
N ALA A 73 -7.80 3.11 -12.13
CA ALA A 73 -8.41 4.38 -12.55
C ALA A 73 -9.67 4.15 -13.40
N ASP A 74 -9.57 3.28 -14.41
CA ASP A 74 -10.69 2.91 -15.29
C ASP A 74 -11.86 2.28 -14.51
N ALA A 75 -11.57 1.60 -13.42
CA ALA A 75 -12.57 1.04 -12.51
C ALA A 75 -13.11 2.06 -11.50
N GLY A 76 -12.57 3.29 -11.45
CA GLY A 76 -13.00 4.40 -10.61
C GLY A 76 -12.23 4.58 -9.30
N ALA A 77 -11.06 3.95 -9.13
CA ALA A 77 -10.18 4.23 -8.00
C ALA A 77 -9.44 5.56 -8.20
N PRO A 78 -9.31 6.41 -7.16
CA PRO A 78 -8.51 7.61 -7.24
C PRO A 78 -7.01 7.24 -7.25
N VAL A 79 -6.34 7.51 -8.35
CA VAL A 79 -4.90 7.28 -8.53
C VAL A 79 -4.27 8.43 -9.29
N PRO A 80 -2.96 8.67 -9.17
CA PRO A 80 -2.29 9.66 -9.99
C PRO A 80 -2.41 9.35 -11.49
N ASP A 81 -2.53 10.38 -12.33
CA ASP A 81 -2.49 10.24 -13.79
C ASP A 81 -1.09 9.78 -14.24
N ILE A 82 -0.99 8.57 -14.77
CA ILE A 82 0.27 7.98 -15.20
C ILE A 82 0.61 8.48 -16.60
N LEU A 83 1.77 9.16 -16.75
CA LEU A 83 2.23 9.65 -18.02
C LEU A 83 3.05 8.60 -18.77
N THR A 84 4.00 7.99 -18.11
CA THR A 84 4.90 7.00 -18.71
C THR A 84 5.58 6.16 -17.62
N ALA A 85 5.96 4.94 -17.98
CA ALA A 85 6.79 4.07 -17.16
C ALA A 85 7.72 3.22 -18.04
N SER A 86 8.85 2.80 -17.49
CA SER A 86 9.74 1.86 -18.15
C SER A 86 10.53 1.03 -17.15
N ASN A 87 10.65 -0.26 -17.43
CA ASN A 87 11.52 -1.17 -16.72
C ASN A 87 12.99 -1.06 -17.17
N SER A 88 13.23 -0.40 -18.32
CA SER A 88 14.58 -0.19 -18.84
C SER A 88 15.29 0.96 -18.11
N PRO A 89 16.53 0.76 -17.63
CA PRO A 89 17.32 1.84 -17.04
C PRO A 89 17.94 2.77 -18.09
N ALA A 90 17.76 2.51 -19.39
CA ALA A 90 18.50 3.17 -20.47
C ALA A 90 18.29 4.69 -20.50
N ALA A 91 17.07 5.17 -20.22
CA ALA A 91 16.77 6.59 -20.32
C ALA A 91 17.20 7.39 -19.06
N LEU A 92 16.92 6.88 -17.87
CA LEU A 92 17.10 7.59 -16.59
C LEU A 92 18.11 6.94 -15.65
N GLY A 93 18.81 5.88 -16.09
CA GLY A 93 19.77 5.13 -15.27
C GLY A 93 19.11 4.11 -14.32
N ASN A 94 17.80 4.13 -14.18
CA ASN A 94 16.99 3.23 -13.37
C ASN A 94 15.63 2.99 -14.05
N PRO A 95 14.94 1.87 -13.77
CA PRO A 95 13.52 1.74 -14.03
C PRO A 95 12.74 2.91 -13.39
N TYR A 96 11.73 3.40 -14.08
CA TYR A 96 11.02 4.60 -13.64
C TYR A 96 9.53 4.60 -13.96
N LEU A 97 8.79 5.44 -13.22
CA LEU A 97 7.40 5.81 -13.47
C LEU A 97 7.26 7.32 -13.27
N ILE A 98 6.61 8.01 -14.22
CA ILE A 98 6.29 9.43 -14.13
C ILE A 98 4.77 9.59 -14.10
N CYS A 99 4.28 10.32 -13.09
CA CYS A 99 2.85 10.58 -12.90
C CYS A 99 2.60 12.04 -12.49
N GLY A 100 1.31 12.45 -12.52
CA GLY A 100 0.89 13.73 -11.99
C GLY A 100 1.14 13.88 -10.50
N GLU A 101 1.59 15.05 -10.03
CA GLU A 101 1.61 15.38 -8.61
C GLU A 101 0.18 15.61 -8.11
N ILE A 102 -0.19 14.96 -7.01
CA ILE A 102 -1.50 15.11 -6.37
C ILE A 102 -1.36 15.94 -5.11
N ALA A 103 -2.18 16.97 -4.99
CA ALA A 103 -2.24 17.80 -3.79
C ALA A 103 -2.88 17.05 -2.61
N GLY A 104 -2.38 17.28 -1.40
CA GLY A 104 -2.93 16.71 -0.19
C GLY A 104 -1.88 16.32 0.84
N GLU A 105 -2.33 15.69 1.92
CA GLU A 105 -1.50 15.26 3.05
C GLU A 105 -1.39 13.73 3.07
N THR A 106 -0.20 13.22 3.36
CA THR A 106 0.09 11.78 3.51
C THR A 106 0.40 11.40 4.95
N ILE A 107 0.71 12.37 5.81
CA ILE A 107 1.07 12.12 7.21
C ILE A 107 -0.21 11.86 8.01
N VAL A 108 -0.45 10.60 8.38
CA VAL A 108 -1.69 10.15 9.03
C VAL A 108 -2.09 10.98 10.25
N ARG A 109 -1.12 11.37 11.09
CA ARG A 109 -1.40 12.20 12.27
C ARG A 109 -1.89 13.61 11.91
N LYS A 110 -1.46 14.16 10.79
CA LYS A 110 -1.97 15.46 10.29
C LYS A 110 -3.36 15.28 9.69
N ILE A 111 -3.57 14.25 8.87
CA ILE A 111 -4.89 13.89 8.34
C ILE A 111 -5.90 13.75 9.50
N ALA A 112 -5.57 12.93 10.52
CA ALA A 112 -6.46 12.70 11.66
C ALA A 112 -6.82 13.98 12.45
N ARG A 113 -5.93 15.00 12.47
CA ARG A 113 -6.19 16.29 13.13
C ARG A 113 -7.07 17.23 12.28
N GLN A 114 -7.08 17.06 10.98
CA GLN A 114 -7.87 17.89 10.05
C GLN A 114 -9.31 17.38 9.93
N LEU A 115 -9.53 16.07 10.20
CA LEU A 115 -10.84 15.46 10.07
C LEU A 115 -11.73 15.80 11.27
N ASP A 116 -12.89 16.37 10.98
CA ASP A 116 -14.00 16.52 11.91
C ASP A 116 -14.85 15.24 12.01
N ASP A 117 -15.93 15.28 12.80
CA ASP A 117 -16.83 14.15 13.01
C ASP A 117 -17.55 13.69 11.73
N ALA A 118 -17.77 14.58 10.77
CA ALA A 118 -18.37 14.25 9.49
C ALA A 118 -17.32 13.81 8.46
N GLY A 119 -16.11 14.30 8.54
CA GLY A 119 -15.01 13.99 7.63
C GLY A 119 -14.49 12.57 7.75
N ARG A 120 -14.44 12.02 8.98
CA ARG A 120 -13.99 10.64 9.20
C ARG A 120 -14.86 9.58 8.50
N PRO A 121 -16.19 9.54 8.70
CA PRO A 121 -17.06 8.58 8.01
C PRO A 121 -17.04 8.78 6.48
N ARG A 122 -16.93 10.03 6.01
CA ARG A 122 -16.80 10.32 4.58
C ARG A 122 -15.54 9.71 4.00
N LEU A 123 -14.39 9.91 4.63
CA LEU A 123 -13.11 9.36 4.17
C LEU A 123 -13.12 7.83 4.26
N LEU A 124 -13.69 7.24 5.32
CA LEU A 124 -13.87 5.80 5.44
C LEU A 124 -14.65 5.22 4.26
N THR A 125 -15.78 5.84 3.91
CA THR A 125 -16.60 5.44 2.76
C THR A 125 -15.81 5.52 1.47
N GLN A 126 -15.03 6.57 1.26
CA GLN A 126 -14.19 6.71 0.05
C GLN A 126 -13.06 5.67 -0.01
N CYS A 127 -12.45 5.30 1.13
CA CYS A 127 -11.48 4.20 1.20
C CYS A 127 -12.13 2.87 0.79
N ALA A 128 -13.33 2.60 1.28
CA ALA A 128 -14.11 1.42 0.91
C ALA A 128 -14.46 1.40 -0.59
N GLN A 129 -14.89 2.53 -1.14
CA GLN A 129 -15.18 2.70 -2.57
C GLN A 129 -13.94 2.48 -3.43
N ALA A 130 -12.79 3.04 -3.02
CA ALA A 130 -11.52 2.87 -3.71
C ALA A 130 -11.10 1.40 -3.76
N LEU A 131 -11.17 0.66 -2.65
CA LEU A 131 -10.89 -0.77 -2.63
C LEU A 131 -11.88 -1.58 -3.47
N ALA A 132 -13.17 -1.25 -3.41
CA ALA A 132 -14.16 -1.91 -4.27
C ALA A 132 -13.88 -1.68 -5.77
N ALA A 133 -13.38 -0.50 -6.14
CA ALA A 133 -12.96 -0.20 -7.51
C ALA A 133 -11.69 -1.00 -7.88
N ILE A 134 -10.65 -1.00 -7.04
CA ILE A 134 -9.42 -1.78 -7.23
C ILE A 134 -9.75 -3.26 -7.44
N HIS A 135 -10.57 -3.85 -6.58
CA HIS A 135 -10.97 -5.25 -6.67
C HIS A 135 -11.88 -5.59 -7.86
N ARG A 136 -12.41 -4.58 -8.55
CA ARG A 136 -13.13 -4.75 -9.83
C ARG A 136 -12.26 -4.48 -11.04
N ALA A 137 -11.10 -3.87 -10.86
CA ALA A 137 -10.20 -3.55 -11.96
C ALA A 137 -9.81 -4.82 -12.71
N ARG A 138 -9.68 -4.70 -14.03
CA ARG A 138 -9.26 -5.77 -14.93
C ARG A 138 -8.04 -5.30 -15.68
N THR A 139 -7.04 -6.12 -15.72
CA THR A 139 -5.79 -5.85 -16.45
C THR A 139 -5.34 -7.11 -17.17
N ASP A 140 -4.75 -6.94 -18.32
CA ASP A 140 -4.12 -8.02 -19.10
C ASP A 140 -2.62 -8.15 -18.76
N ALA A 141 -2.16 -7.50 -17.68
CA ALA A 141 -0.77 -7.57 -17.26
C ALA A 141 -0.37 -9.00 -16.87
N THR A 142 0.49 -9.61 -17.67
CA THR A 142 0.92 -11.01 -17.53
C THR A 142 1.91 -11.23 -16.39
N GLU A 143 2.47 -10.17 -15.83
CA GLU A 143 3.42 -10.21 -14.72
C GLU A 143 2.74 -10.37 -13.35
N LEU A 144 1.41 -10.22 -13.28
CA LEU A 144 0.68 -10.42 -12.03
C LEU A 144 0.75 -11.89 -11.60
N VAL A 145 1.30 -12.11 -10.42
CA VAL A 145 1.43 -13.43 -9.80
C VAL A 145 0.33 -13.67 -8.79
N GLU A 146 -0.02 -14.94 -8.62
CA GLU A 146 -0.83 -15.38 -7.50
C GLU A 146 0.07 -15.65 -6.28
N ARG A 147 -0.32 -15.17 -5.11
CA ARG A 147 0.43 -15.39 -3.88
C ARG A 147 -0.29 -16.35 -2.94
N ASN A 148 0.50 -17.16 -2.25
CA ASN A 148 0.07 -17.90 -1.08
C ASN A 148 0.65 -17.20 0.16
N GLU A 149 -0.13 -16.26 0.69
CA GLU A 149 0.31 -15.37 1.79
C GLU A 149 0.83 -16.15 3.01
N ILE A 150 0.17 -17.24 3.43
CA ILE A 150 0.66 -18.03 4.58
C ILE A 150 2.04 -18.60 4.29
N ALA A 151 2.20 -19.27 3.15
CA ALA A 151 3.47 -19.92 2.80
C ALA A 151 4.60 -18.90 2.64
N GLU A 152 4.30 -17.76 2.01
CA GLU A 152 5.26 -16.68 1.80
C GLU A 152 5.72 -16.07 3.15
N TRP A 153 4.78 -15.74 4.04
CA TRP A 153 5.13 -15.15 5.33
C TRP A 153 5.77 -16.16 6.29
N ARG A 154 5.41 -17.45 6.20
CA ARG A 154 6.12 -18.51 6.89
C ARG A 154 7.59 -18.58 6.46
N GLN A 155 7.83 -18.63 5.14
CA GLN A 155 9.19 -18.67 4.61
C GLN A 155 10.00 -17.44 5.03
N ARG A 156 9.42 -16.24 4.96
CA ARG A 156 10.10 -15.02 5.41
C ARG A 156 10.48 -15.05 6.89
N LEU A 157 9.63 -15.62 7.76
CA LEU A 157 9.96 -15.77 9.17
C LEU A 157 11.06 -16.80 9.36
N ASP A 158 11.04 -17.91 8.63
CA ASP A 158 12.08 -18.94 8.67
C ASP A 158 13.44 -18.40 8.21
N ASP A 159 13.45 -17.56 7.17
CA ASP A 159 14.67 -16.91 6.66
C ASP A 159 15.29 -15.94 7.69
N LEU A 160 14.51 -15.39 8.61
CA LEU A 160 15.00 -14.59 9.73
C LEU A 160 15.66 -15.44 10.82
N GLY A 161 15.47 -16.76 10.80
CA GLY A 161 16.09 -17.73 11.72
C GLY A 161 15.64 -17.61 13.18
N ASP A 162 14.58 -16.87 13.47
CA ASP A 162 14.07 -16.62 14.81
C ASP A 162 12.55 -16.41 14.77
N THR A 163 11.85 -16.93 15.78
CA THR A 163 10.40 -16.88 15.91
C THR A 163 9.98 -16.69 17.38
N THR A 164 8.70 -16.51 17.62
CA THR A 164 8.11 -16.44 18.96
C THR A 164 7.02 -17.49 19.13
N ALA A 165 6.74 -17.87 20.38
CA ALA A 165 5.65 -18.80 20.67
C ALA A 165 4.30 -18.32 20.13
N THR A 166 4.04 -17.01 20.18
CA THR A 166 2.80 -16.39 19.67
C THR A 166 2.73 -16.51 18.14
N PHE A 167 3.82 -16.26 17.42
CA PHE A 167 3.84 -16.40 15.96
C PHE A 167 3.64 -17.84 15.51
N GLU A 168 4.30 -18.81 16.18
CA GLU A 168 4.11 -20.23 15.91
C GLU A 168 2.68 -20.69 16.19
N TRP A 169 2.07 -20.18 17.26
CA TRP A 169 0.67 -20.45 17.55
C TRP A 169 -0.27 -19.85 16.51
N ALA A 170 -0.02 -18.61 16.09
CA ALA A 170 -0.80 -17.95 15.05
C ALA A 170 -0.76 -18.72 13.72
N PHE A 171 0.41 -19.18 13.26
CA PHE A 171 0.50 -20.00 12.06
C PHE A 171 -0.30 -21.29 12.16
N ARG A 172 -0.17 -22.02 13.29
CA ARG A 172 -0.95 -23.26 13.51
C ARG A 172 -2.45 -22.99 13.51
N TRP A 173 -2.88 -21.89 14.14
CA TRP A 173 -4.28 -21.51 14.17
C TRP A 173 -4.79 -21.16 12.76
N LEU A 174 -4.02 -20.40 11.99
CA LEU A 174 -4.34 -20.02 10.61
C LEU A 174 -4.47 -21.25 9.71
N GLU A 175 -3.57 -22.23 9.84
CA GLU A 175 -3.64 -23.49 9.09
C GLU A 175 -4.89 -24.32 9.46
N ALA A 176 -5.18 -24.43 10.76
CA ALA A 176 -6.30 -25.22 11.26
C ALA A 176 -7.68 -24.61 10.99
N ASN A 177 -7.76 -23.28 10.81
CA ASN A 177 -9.01 -22.53 10.67
C ASN A 177 -9.12 -21.82 9.32
N ARG A 178 -8.42 -22.29 8.30
CA ARG A 178 -8.45 -21.68 6.97
C ARG A 178 -9.88 -21.69 6.42
N PRO A 179 -10.47 -20.51 6.07
CA PRO A 179 -11.79 -20.45 5.48
C PRO A 179 -11.79 -20.98 4.04
N GLU A 180 -12.99 -21.23 3.51
CA GLU A 180 -13.15 -21.45 2.08
C GLU A 180 -12.60 -20.23 1.29
N PRO A 181 -11.97 -20.46 0.14
CA PRO A 181 -11.39 -19.38 -0.64
C PRO A 181 -12.43 -18.32 -1.01
N GLY A 182 -12.11 -17.07 -0.75
CA GLY A 182 -12.91 -15.92 -1.12
C GLY A 182 -12.74 -15.51 -2.58
N ARG A 183 -13.42 -14.41 -2.95
CA ARG A 183 -13.28 -13.82 -4.29
C ARG A 183 -11.83 -13.37 -4.51
N ARG A 184 -11.25 -13.83 -5.62
CA ARG A 184 -9.94 -13.38 -6.10
C ARG A 184 -10.08 -12.15 -6.98
N ALA A 185 -9.16 -11.22 -6.82
CA ALA A 185 -9.15 -9.94 -7.51
C ALA A 185 -7.71 -9.38 -7.61
N LEU A 186 -7.59 -8.24 -8.25
CA LEU A 186 -6.41 -7.39 -8.11
C LEU A 186 -6.38 -6.89 -6.66
N VAL A 187 -5.31 -7.19 -5.93
CA VAL A 187 -5.08 -6.78 -4.55
C VAL A 187 -3.96 -5.75 -4.54
N HIS A 188 -4.15 -4.65 -3.84
CA HIS A 188 -3.13 -3.62 -3.66
C HIS A 188 -1.94 -4.12 -2.82
N GLY A 189 -2.21 -4.94 -1.80
CA GLY A 189 -1.24 -5.60 -0.92
C GLY A 189 -0.67 -4.73 0.21
N ASP A 190 -0.82 -3.39 0.14
CA ASP A 190 -0.45 -2.45 1.21
C ASP A 190 -1.43 -1.26 1.32
N PHE A 191 -2.74 -1.52 1.20
CA PHE A 191 -3.76 -0.47 1.34
C PHE A 191 -3.92 -0.07 2.81
N ARG A 192 -3.37 1.08 3.17
CA ARG A 192 -3.39 1.65 4.53
C ARG A 192 -3.30 3.15 4.49
N MET A 193 -3.69 3.83 5.57
CA MET A 193 -3.72 5.30 5.66
C MET A 193 -2.40 5.99 5.28
N GLY A 194 -1.26 5.34 5.51
CA GLY A 194 0.06 5.89 5.15
C GLY A 194 0.33 5.92 3.64
N ASN A 195 -0.47 5.24 2.83
CA ASN A 195 -0.35 5.15 1.38
C ASN A 195 -1.51 5.88 0.66
N LEU A 196 -2.19 6.78 1.37
CA LEU A 196 -3.28 7.59 0.83
C LEU A 196 -2.90 9.06 0.83
N ILE A 197 -3.29 9.79 -0.22
CA ILE A 197 -3.28 11.25 -0.23
C ILE A 197 -4.71 11.72 0.11
N VAL A 198 -4.81 12.60 1.10
CA VAL A 198 -6.07 13.15 1.57
C VAL A 198 -6.04 14.68 1.48
N GLU A 199 -6.99 15.24 0.76
CA GLU A 199 -7.20 16.70 0.69
C GLU A 199 -8.46 17.07 1.47
N GLY A 200 -8.28 17.73 2.61
CA GLY A 200 -9.37 17.98 3.57
C GLY A 200 -9.96 16.68 4.11
N SER A 201 -11.15 16.29 3.65
CA SER A 201 -11.81 15.01 3.98
C SER A 201 -12.05 14.14 2.73
N THR A 202 -11.33 14.41 1.65
CA THR A 202 -11.46 13.71 0.37
C THR A 202 -10.24 12.84 0.11
N LEU A 203 -10.46 11.57 -0.23
CA LEU A 203 -9.41 10.68 -0.73
C LEU A 203 -9.02 11.14 -2.14
N ALA A 204 -7.84 11.75 -2.25
CA ALA A 204 -7.34 12.28 -3.51
C ALA A 204 -6.59 11.22 -4.34
N ALA A 205 -5.83 10.33 -3.70
CA ALA A 205 -5.16 9.24 -4.40
C ALA A 205 -4.77 8.07 -3.49
N VAL A 206 -4.68 6.88 -4.10
CA VAL A 206 -4.06 5.67 -3.54
C VAL A 206 -2.66 5.53 -4.14
N LEU A 207 -1.66 5.37 -3.28
CA LEU A 207 -0.23 5.31 -3.61
C LEU A 207 0.37 3.94 -3.28
N ASP A 208 1.58 3.71 -3.78
CA ASP A 208 2.47 2.60 -3.39
C ASP A 208 1.97 1.21 -3.80
N TRP A 209 1.92 1.00 -5.11
CA TRP A 209 1.42 -0.22 -5.77
C TRP A 209 2.48 -1.32 -5.93
N GLU A 210 3.59 -1.23 -5.22
CA GLU A 210 4.72 -2.17 -5.36
C GLU A 210 4.41 -3.61 -4.91
N ALA A 211 3.38 -3.78 -4.07
CA ALA A 211 2.96 -5.08 -3.54
C ALA A 211 1.79 -5.72 -4.32
N VAL A 212 1.38 -5.11 -5.43
CA VAL A 212 0.22 -5.55 -6.22
C VAL A 212 0.35 -6.99 -6.71
N HIS A 213 -0.73 -7.76 -6.61
CA HIS A 213 -0.79 -9.15 -7.06
C HIS A 213 -2.25 -9.62 -7.23
N ILE A 214 -2.44 -10.87 -7.65
CA ILE A 214 -3.77 -11.51 -7.61
C ILE A 214 -3.91 -12.27 -6.29
N GLY A 215 -4.86 -11.82 -5.46
CA GLY A 215 -5.13 -12.37 -4.13
C GLY A 215 -6.61 -12.38 -3.80
N GLU A 216 -6.93 -12.70 -2.56
CA GLU A 216 -8.31 -12.63 -2.06
C GLU A 216 -8.61 -11.19 -1.57
N VAL A 217 -9.81 -10.69 -1.88
CA VAL A 217 -10.23 -9.33 -1.48
C VAL A 217 -10.13 -9.07 0.03
N TYR A 218 -10.19 -10.13 0.82
CA TYR A 218 -10.03 -10.07 2.26
C TYR A 218 -8.67 -9.52 2.70
N GLU A 219 -7.63 -9.72 1.91
CA GLU A 219 -6.27 -9.28 2.24
C GLU A 219 -6.21 -7.78 2.47
N ASP A 220 -6.63 -6.98 1.49
CA ASP A 220 -6.62 -5.52 1.60
C ASP A 220 -7.59 -5.01 2.68
N LEU A 221 -8.80 -5.61 2.75
CA LEU A 221 -9.81 -5.23 3.74
C LEU A 221 -9.31 -5.46 5.17
N ALA A 222 -8.73 -6.62 5.42
CA ALA A 222 -8.16 -6.95 6.73
C ALA A 222 -6.91 -6.11 7.03
N TRP A 223 -6.03 -5.90 6.04
CA TRP A 223 -4.84 -5.07 6.20
C TRP A 223 -5.19 -3.65 6.64
N PHE A 224 -6.19 -3.02 6.02
CA PHE A 224 -6.66 -1.69 6.44
C PHE A 224 -7.16 -1.66 7.89
N CYS A 225 -7.63 -2.79 8.41
CA CYS A 225 -8.16 -2.94 9.77
C CYS A 225 -7.12 -3.35 10.81
N VAL A 226 -5.87 -3.66 10.43
CA VAL A 226 -4.80 -4.00 11.38
C VAL A 226 -4.58 -2.83 12.34
N ARG A 227 -4.49 -3.14 13.64
CA ARG A 227 -4.41 -2.12 14.72
C ARG A 227 -3.25 -1.15 14.54
N ALA A 228 -2.12 -1.60 13.98
CA ALA A 228 -0.97 -0.76 13.69
C ALA A 228 -1.31 0.47 12.83
N TRP A 229 -2.29 0.35 11.95
CA TRP A 229 -2.70 1.41 11.02
C TRP A 229 -3.75 2.37 11.58
N ARG A 230 -4.16 2.21 12.83
CA ARG A 230 -5.03 3.16 13.54
C ARG A 230 -4.26 4.36 14.11
N PHE A 231 -2.93 4.28 14.18
CA PHE A 231 -2.03 5.36 14.66
C PHE A 231 -2.43 5.94 16.01
N GLY A 232 -2.93 5.10 16.93
CA GLY A 232 -3.37 5.48 18.28
C GLY A 232 -4.80 6.02 18.37
N ALA A 233 -5.60 5.90 17.30
CA ALA A 233 -7.03 6.18 17.35
C ALA A 233 -7.77 5.25 18.33
N PRO A 234 -8.91 5.68 18.91
CA PRO A 234 -9.76 4.85 19.75
C PRO A 234 -10.12 3.51 19.14
N VAL A 235 -10.43 2.51 19.98
CA VAL A 235 -10.71 1.14 19.55
C VAL A 235 -11.94 1.04 18.63
N GLU A 236 -12.90 1.92 18.81
CA GLU A 236 -14.12 2.04 18.02
C GLU A 236 -13.84 2.44 16.56
N LEU A 237 -12.73 3.17 16.32
CA LEU A 237 -12.26 3.54 14.99
C LEU A 237 -11.36 2.46 14.41
N SER A 238 -11.89 1.25 14.33
CA SER A 238 -11.13 0.02 14.07
C SER A 238 -10.69 -0.17 12.62
N ALA A 239 -11.26 0.55 11.65
CA ALA A 239 -10.85 0.57 10.26
C ALA A 239 -10.04 1.84 9.95
N GLY A 240 -8.72 1.71 9.80
CA GLY A 240 -7.81 2.80 9.46
C GLY A 240 -7.79 3.99 10.43
N GLY A 241 -8.41 3.89 11.61
CA GLY A 241 -8.59 5.00 12.54
C GLY A 241 -9.71 5.98 12.14
N LEU A 242 -10.60 5.58 11.22
CA LEU A 242 -11.64 6.43 10.64
C LEU A 242 -13.05 6.08 11.11
N GLY A 243 -13.33 4.80 11.38
CA GLY A 243 -14.63 4.30 11.81
C GLY A 243 -14.59 2.82 12.13
N SER A 244 -15.75 2.21 12.34
CA SER A 244 -15.85 0.77 12.65
C SER A 244 -15.56 -0.11 11.42
N ILE A 245 -15.15 -1.35 11.67
CA ILE A 245 -14.99 -2.37 10.61
C ILE A 245 -16.34 -2.61 9.91
N GLU A 246 -17.44 -2.62 10.66
CA GLU A 246 -18.77 -2.87 10.09
C GLU A 246 -19.20 -1.75 9.12
N ASP A 247 -18.97 -0.48 9.47
CA ASP A 247 -19.23 0.64 8.57
C ASP A 247 -18.37 0.56 7.30
N PHE A 248 -17.08 0.20 7.46
CA PHE A 248 -16.15 0.05 6.35
C PHE A 248 -16.57 -1.06 5.39
N ILE A 249 -16.91 -2.25 5.92
CA ILE A 249 -17.34 -3.39 5.10
C ILE A 249 -18.69 -3.12 4.44
N SER A 250 -19.64 -2.52 5.18
CA SER A 250 -20.92 -2.13 4.59
C SER A 250 -20.75 -1.15 3.43
N ALA A 251 -19.87 -0.16 3.57
CA ALA A 251 -19.57 0.79 2.51
C ALA A 251 -18.89 0.11 1.30
N TYR A 252 -18.01 -0.88 1.55
CA TYR A 252 -17.35 -1.66 0.50
C TYR A 252 -18.36 -2.49 -0.31
N GLU A 253 -19.26 -3.21 0.37
CA GLU A 253 -20.31 -4.02 -0.26
C GLU A 253 -21.28 -3.14 -1.07
N LEU A 254 -21.71 -1.99 -0.50
CA LEU A 254 -22.57 -1.01 -1.18
C LEU A 254 -21.90 -0.40 -2.42
N ALA A 255 -20.57 -0.27 -2.43
CA ALA A 255 -19.80 0.20 -3.57
C ALA A 255 -19.63 -0.87 -4.68
N GLY A 256 -20.27 -2.03 -4.56
CA GLY A 256 -20.18 -3.15 -5.51
C GLY A 256 -18.99 -4.07 -5.27
N GLY A 257 -18.41 -4.04 -4.08
CA GLY A 257 -17.48 -5.05 -3.59
C GLY A 257 -18.13 -6.40 -3.39
N ALA A 258 -17.35 -7.44 -3.12
CA ALA A 258 -17.86 -8.77 -2.77
C ALA A 258 -18.60 -8.73 -1.42
N ALA A 259 -19.56 -9.63 -1.22
CA ALA A 259 -20.09 -9.89 0.11
C ALA A 259 -19.01 -10.50 1.01
N ILE A 260 -18.87 -9.99 2.23
CA ILE A 260 -17.77 -10.30 3.14
C ILE A 260 -18.26 -11.11 4.33
N ASP A 261 -17.80 -12.35 4.43
CA ASP A 261 -17.96 -13.17 5.61
C ASP A 261 -17.08 -12.67 6.75
N ARG A 262 -17.65 -12.45 7.93
CA ARG A 262 -16.95 -11.87 9.09
C ARG A 262 -15.92 -12.82 9.70
N ALA A 263 -16.17 -14.12 9.65
CA ALA A 263 -15.22 -15.12 10.15
C ALA A 263 -13.98 -15.19 9.25
N SER A 264 -14.18 -15.18 7.93
CA SER A 264 -13.10 -15.09 6.95
C SER A 264 -12.29 -13.78 7.10
N LEU A 265 -12.98 -12.64 7.26
CA LEU A 265 -12.31 -11.36 7.48
C LEU A 265 -11.43 -11.40 8.73
N ARG A 266 -11.91 -11.99 9.82
CA ARG A 266 -11.16 -12.14 11.05
C ARG A 266 -9.91 -13.01 10.86
N TRP A 267 -10.04 -14.11 10.14
CA TRP A 267 -8.89 -14.95 9.79
C TRP A 267 -7.80 -14.15 9.07
N TRP A 268 -8.21 -13.32 8.11
CA TRP A 268 -7.30 -12.43 7.39
C TRP A 268 -6.73 -11.31 8.28
N GLN A 269 -7.47 -10.84 9.29
CA GLN A 269 -6.92 -9.89 10.27
C GLN A 269 -5.83 -10.52 11.14
N VAL A 270 -5.97 -11.79 11.54
CA VAL A 270 -4.91 -12.52 12.25
C VAL A 270 -3.68 -12.64 11.35
N LEU A 271 -3.85 -13.05 10.08
CA LEU A 271 -2.74 -13.15 9.12
C LEU A 271 -2.09 -11.78 8.87
N GLY A 272 -2.87 -10.73 8.66
CA GLY A 272 -2.35 -9.37 8.47
C GLY A 272 -1.58 -8.84 9.69
N THR A 273 -2.04 -9.13 10.91
CA THR A 273 -1.35 -8.74 12.13
C THR A 273 -0.03 -9.52 12.28
N LEU A 274 -0.03 -10.82 12.00
CA LEU A 274 1.17 -11.65 11.96
C LEU A 274 2.16 -11.16 10.89
N LYS A 275 1.69 -10.87 9.67
CA LYS A 275 2.45 -10.25 8.57
C LYS A 275 3.17 -8.99 9.05
N TRP A 276 2.48 -8.09 9.74
CA TRP A 276 3.10 -6.89 10.29
C TRP A 276 4.18 -7.19 11.33
N GLY A 277 3.96 -8.17 12.19
CA GLY A 277 4.96 -8.62 13.17
C GLY A 277 6.24 -9.12 12.50
N ILE A 278 6.10 -9.92 11.43
CA ILE A 278 7.24 -10.42 10.64
C ILE A 278 7.96 -9.26 9.94
N ILE A 279 7.23 -8.30 9.39
CA ILE A 279 7.83 -7.08 8.82
C ILE A 279 8.61 -6.31 9.88
N CYS A 280 8.08 -6.16 11.10
CA CYS A 280 8.80 -5.51 12.20
C CYS A 280 10.11 -6.24 12.54
N ARG A 281 10.13 -7.57 12.55
CA ARG A 281 11.35 -8.39 12.74
C ARG A 281 12.34 -8.15 11.61
N TYR A 282 11.89 -8.19 10.36
CA TYR A 282 12.73 -7.93 9.20
C TYR A 282 13.37 -6.54 9.25
N GLN A 283 12.62 -5.51 9.62
CA GLN A 283 13.17 -4.15 9.76
C GLN A 283 14.23 -4.07 10.88
N ALA A 284 14.00 -4.77 12.00
CA ALA A 284 15.02 -4.88 13.05
C ALA A 284 16.30 -5.54 12.54
N GLU A 285 16.18 -6.64 11.78
CA GLU A 285 17.33 -7.35 11.22
C GLU A 285 18.15 -6.48 10.26
N ARG A 286 17.51 -5.70 9.41
CA ARG A 286 18.20 -4.72 8.54
C ARG A 286 19.04 -3.71 9.32
N HIS A 287 18.56 -3.30 10.51
CA HIS A 287 19.32 -2.41 11.40
C HIS A 287 20.46 -3.15 12.11
N LEU A 288 20.19 -4.32 12.67
CA LEU A 288 21.13 -5.08 13.48
C LEU A 288 22.28 -5.66 12.65
N SER A 289 22.00 -6.17 11.46
CA SER A 289 23.00 -6.65 10.50
C SER A 289 23.90 -5.54 9.92
N GLY A 290 23.47 -4.28 10.07
CA GLY A 290 24.17 -3.13 9.51
C GLY A 290 23.86 -2.87 8.03
N GLN A 291 22.96 -3.61 7.41
CA GLN A 291 22.50 -3.37 6.04
C GLN A 291 21.94 -1.95 5.89
N THR A 292 21.15 -1.50 6.87
CA THR A 292 20.62 -0.14 6.93
C THR A 292 20.57 0.34 8.38
N ARG A 293 21.57 1.07 8.84
CA ARG A 293 21.56 1.63 10.20
C ARG A 293 20.56 2.77 10.31
N SER A 294 19.45 2.54 10.99
CA SER A 294 18.36 3.50 11.19
C SER A 294 17.72 3.34 12.56
N VAL A 295 17.59 4.45 13.29
CA VAL A 295 16.85 4.49 14.57
C VAL A 295 15.38 4.15 14.34
N GLU A 296 14.81 4.54 13.20
CA GLU A 296 13.43 4.22 12.83
C GLU A 296 13.23 2.72 12.67
N LEU A 297 14.11 2.02 11.94
CA LEU A 297 14.03 0.56 11.78
C LEU A 297 14.17 -0.16 13.12
N ALA A 298 15.04 0.30 14.00
CA ALA A 298 15.17 -0.23 15.37
C ALA A 298 13.88 -0.01 16.18
N ALA A 299 13.25 1.16 16.05
CA ALA A 299 11.99 1.46 16.73
C ALA A 299 10.83 0.61 16.20
N ILE A 300 10.77 0.38 14.88
CA ILE A 300 9.79 -0.52 14.25
C ILE A 300 9.98 -1.95 14.81
N GLY A 301 11.21 -2.43 14.91
CA GLY A 301 11.51 -3.75 15.46
C GLY A 301 11.03 -3.96 16.89
N ARG A 302 10.93 -2.91 17.70
CA ARG A 302 10.37 -3.00 19.07
C ARG A 302 8.86 -3.24 19.10
N ARG A 303 8.17 -3.06 17.97
CA ARG A 303 6.71 -3.23 17.88
C ARG A 303 6.28 -4.71 17.76
N VAL A 304 7.20 -5.65 17.70
CA VAL A 304 6.87 -7.09 17.68
C VAL A 304 5.97 -7.47 18.84
N CYS A 305 6.27 -7.01 20.08
CA CYS A 305 5.43 -7.31 21.23
C CYS A 305 4.01 -6.73 21.14
N GLU A 306 3.83 -5.60 20.44
CA GLU A 306 2.49 -5.04 20.17
C GLU A 306 1.72 -5.98 19.24
N THR A 307 2.38 -6.52 18.21
CA THR A 307 1.74 -7.44 17.25
C THR A 307 1.42 -8.78 17.88
N GLU A 308 2.26 -9.28 18.78
CA GLU A 308 1.98 -10.49 19.55
C GLU A 308 0.73 -10.32 20.43
N TRP A 309 0.62 -9.18 21.10
CA TRP A 309 -0.58 -8.86 21.88
C TRP A 309 -1.82 -8.78 20.99
N ASP A 310 -1.73 -8.09 19.85
CA ASP A 310 -2.86 -7.93 18.94
C ASP A 310 -3.31 -9.27 18.32
N VAL A 311 -2.37 -10.19 18.05
CA VAL A 311 -2.69 -11.56 17.61
C VAL A 311 -3.43 -12.31 18.71
N LEU A 312 -2.95 -12.26 19.96
CA LEU A 312 -3.60 -12.94 21.10
C LEU A 312 -5.02 -12.40 21.33
N ASP A 313 -5.21 -11.09 21.31
CA ASP A 313 -6.50 -10.42 21.45
C ASP A 313 -7.49 -10.90 20.35
N LEU A 314 -7.04 -10.94 19.10
CA LEU A 314 -7.84 -11.48 18.00
C LEU A 314 -8.19 -12.96 18.17
N LEU A 315 -7.35 -13.77 18.80
CA LEU A 315 -7.58 -15.21 19.00
C LEU A 315 -8.44 -15.50 20.25
N GLU A 316 -8.44 -14.64 21.27
CA GLU A 316 -9.27 -14.79 22.46
C GLU A 316 -10.76 -14.64 22.19
N ASP A 317 -11.13 -13.69 21.32
CA ASP A 317 -12.53 -13.47 20.95
C ASP A 317 -13.17 -14.64 20.15
N VAL A 318 -12.43 -15.70 19.83
CA VAL A 318 -12.91 -16.91 19.11
C VAL A 318 -13.37 -18.01 20.08
N ARG A 319 -13.26 -17.78 21.40
CA ARG A 319 -13.75 -18.71 22.43
C ARG A 319 -15.20 -18.35 22.81
#